data_274818af6057713a2101c23083896015
#
_entry.id   274818af6057713a2101c23083896015
#
_cell.length_a   1.000
_cell.length_b   1.000
_cell.length_c   1.000
_cell.angle_alpha   90.00
_cell.angle_beta   90.00
_cell.angle_gamma   90.00
#
_symmetry.space_group_name_H-M   'P 1'
#
loop_
_entity.id
_entity.type
_entity.pdbx_description
1 polymer ?
#
loop_
_entity_poly.entity_id
_entity_poly.type
_entity_poly.pdbx_seq_one_letter_code
_entity_poly.pdbx_strand_id
1 'polypeptide(L)'
;MACSCSRRDFLARGLYGIGIGTGLPAFLNRTSAALAAQALQGTSVERHPERILVVLELSGGNDGLNTLVPYGDAAYYRARPTLGIPDRDVIKIGDGFGFHPSMVGFERLYKDGLMAVVHGCGYEHPSFSHFSSMSYWHTGVPNGGETLGWLGRLADRRYDPATHNIIVNIGSSQSLAVRSGRHSPLVFDDPARFRREGTDAEKKALVTLSETRATSNATLDFLAATARNATDSSDFVRQAAALYRTTVDYGIGNAFGGGLQRVAALIAAGTPTRVYYVTYQGNSFDTHVQQADLHSRLLMYTADAVRAFMEDITRIGRADDVAVMMFTEFGRRVEENGSLGTDHGTATPMFIFGKSVKGGFYGRPPSLTDLDEGNLKMTTDFRSVYATMIEEWLAYDDTQAVLKGRFEPLGVFA
;
A
#
# COMPACT_ATOMS: atom_id res chain seq x y z
N MET A 1 -33.35 42.54 14.90
CA MET A 1 -33.50 41.09 15.20
C MET A 1 -32.17 40.41 14.92
N ALA A 2 -31.42 40.12 16.00
CA ALA A 2 -30.12 39.42 15.84
C ALA A 2 -30.42 37.93 15.65
N CYS A 3 -30.07 37.39 14.50
CA CYS A 3 -30.16 35.98 14.22
C CYS A 3 -29.04 35.25 14.97
N SER A 4 -29.34 34.57 16.07
CA SER A 4 -28.37 33.72 16.79
C SER A 4 -28.20 32.43 16.04
N CYS A 5 -27.33 32.41 15.04
CA CYS A 5 -26.93 31.20 14.38
C CYS A 5 -25.93 30.45 15.27
N SER A 6 -26.27 29.23 15.71
CA SER A 6 -25.37 28.43 16.51
C SER A 6 -24.22 27.91 15.65
N ARG A 7 -23.05 27.63 16.28
CA ARG A 7 -21.90 27.01 15.59
C ARG A 7 -22.29 25.72 14.85
N ARG A 8 -23.25 24.99 15.37
CA ARG A 8 -23.79 23.76 14.79
C ARG A 8 -24.63 24.04 13.53
N ASP A 9 -25.44 25.14 13.54
CA ASP A 9 -26.23 25.55 12.38
C ASP A 9 -25.38 26.11 11.25
N PHE A 10 -24.29 26.80 11.59
CA PHE A 10 -23.31 27.27 10.62
C PHE A 10 -22.58 26.11 9.93
N LEU A 11 -22.13 25.13 10.71
CA LEU A 11 -21.47 23.94 10.17
C LEU A 11 -22.43 23.07 9.34
N ALA A 12 -23.67 22.88 9.79
CA ALA A 12 -24.67 22.13 9.04
C ALA A 12 -25.07 22.84 7.74
N ARG A 13 -25.29 24.14 7.76
CA ARG A 13 -25.66 24.93 6.56
C ARG A 13 -24.49 25.18 5.62
N GLY A 14 -23.28 25.35 6.14
CA GLY A 14 -22.06 25.45 5.35
C GLY A 14 -21.73 24.13 4.64
N LEU A 15 -21.93 22.99 5.32
CA LEU A 15 -21.80 21.66 4.74
C LEU A 15 -22.89 21.36 3.70
N TYR A 16 -24.14 21.80 3.91
CA TYR A 16 -25.23 21.66 2.92
C TYR A 16 -24.99 22.53 1.67
N GLY A 17 -24.46 23.73 1.82
CA GLY A 17 -24.16 24.62 0.70
C GLY A 17 -22.99 24.14 -0.18
N ILE A 18 -22.10 23.29 0.37
CA ILE A 18 -20.95 22.72 -0.32
C ILE A 18 -21.24 21.28 -0.81
N GLY A 19 -22.26 20.62 -0.25
CA GLY A 19 -22.56 19.18 -0.45
C GLY A 19 -23.44 18.83 -1.65
N ILE A 20 -23.88 19.79 -2.47
CA ILE A 20 -24.72 19.53 -3.67
C ILE A 20 -23.87 19.38 -4.95
N GLY A 21 -22.56 19.38 -4.85
CA GLY A 21 -21.65 19.03 -5.96
C GLY A 21 -21.04 17.66 -5.69
N THR A 22 -21.38 16.68 -6.49
CA THR A 22 -20.80 15.34 -6.49
C THR A 22 -19.28 15.41 -6.40
N GLY A 23 -18.68 14.94 -5.31
CA GLY A 23 -17.25 14.72 -5.21
C GLY A 23 -16.47 15.58 -4.23
N LEU A 24 -17.04 15.94 -3.08
CA LEU A 24 -16.19 16.41 -1.99
C LEU A 24 -15.40 15.23 -1.43
N PRO A 25 -14.06 15.29 -1.49
CA PRO A 25 -13.23 14.23 -0.98
C PRO A 25 -13.49 13.99 0.51
N ALA A 26 -13.31 12.76 0.95
CA ALA A 26 -13.44 12.31 2.35
C ALA A 26 -12.65 13.16 3.38
N PHE A 27 -11.86 14.15 2.94
CA PHE A 27 -11.07 15.01 3.81
C PHE A 27 -11.91 15.95 4.70
N LEU A 28 -13.13 16.34 4.29
CA LEU A 28 -13.99 17.19 5.11
C LEU A 28 -14.64 16.45 6.30
N ASN A 29 -14.81 15.13 6.20
CA ASN A 29 -15.21 14.30 7.35
C ASN A 29 -14.10 14.16 8.41
N ARG A 30 -12.88 14.61 8.11
CA ARG A 30 -11.69 14.48 8.96
C ARG A 30 -11.31 15.75 9.71
N THR A 31 -11.92 16.88 9.40
CA THR A 31 -11.66 18.16 10.08
C THR A 31 -11.91 18.08 11.58
N SER A 32 -12.89 17.29 12.01
CA SER A 32 -13.18 17.09 13.43
C SER A 32 -12.17 16.15 14.13
N ALA A 33 -11.59 15.19 13.40
CA ALA A 33 -10.59 14.27 13.95
C ALA A 33 -9.21 14.95 14.07
N ALA A 34 -8.82 15.81 13.12
CA ALA A 34 -7.58 16.57 13.16
C ALA A 34 -7.54 17.58 14.35
N LEU A 35 -8.69 18.18 14.70
CA LEU A 35 -8.80 19.07 15.85
C LEU A 35 -8.68 18.34 17.21
N ALA A 36 -9.05 17.06 17.26
CA ALA A 36 -8.91 16.25 18.47
C ALA A 36 -7.47 15.72 18.69
N ALA A 37 -6.64 15.71 17.65
CA ALA A 37 -5.33 15.08 17.68
C ALA A 37 -4.19 16.01 18.15
N GLN A 38 -4.40 17.30 18.37
CA GLN A 38 -3.37 18.23 18.85
C GLN A 38 -2.86 17.94 20.26
N ALA A 39 -3.39 16.93 20.95
CA ALA A 39 -3.12 16.67 22.38
C ALA A 39 -2.09 15.54 22.65
N LEU A 40 -1.55 14.88 21.65
CA LEU A 40 -0.62 13.76 21.84
C LEU A 40 0.80 14.12 21.34
N GLN A 41 1.55 14.86 22.14
CA GLN A 41 2.97 15.12 21.89
C GLN A 41 3.84 14.04 22.56
N GLY A 42 4.51 13.24 21.75
CA GLY A 42 5.67 12.47 22.13
C GLY A 42 6.72 12.64 21.03
N THR A 43 7.76 13.42 21.27
CA THR A 43 8.86 13.63 20.31
C THR A 43 9.82 12.45 20.38
N SER A 44 9.67 11.47 19.49
CA SER A 44 10.75 10.54 19.19
C SER A 44 11.73 11.22 18.22
N VAL A 45 13.02 11.17 18.53
CA VAL A 45 14.07 11.62 17.60
C VAL A 45 14.08 10.67 16.41
N GLU A 46 13.86 11.19 15.21
CA GLU A 46 13.87 10.41 13.96
C GLU A 46 15.31 9.95 13.66
N ARG A 47 15.56 8.64 13.67
CA ARG A 47 16.90 8.05 13.45
C ARG A 47 17.32 8.01 11.99
N HIS A 48 16.36 7.88 11.08
CA HIS A 48 16.56 7.79 9.63
C HIS A 48 15.48 8.59 8.90
N PRO A 49 15.59 9.92 8.88
CA PRO A 49 14.54 10.81 8.35
C PRO A 49 14.31 10.65 6.85
N GLU A 50 15.30 10.15 6.10
CA GLU A 50 15.24 9.95 4.64
C GLU A 50 14.59 8.63 4.21
N ARG A 51 14.44 7.64 5.10
CA ARG A 51 13.88 6.31 4.74
C ARG A 51 12.43 6.40 4.30
N ILE A 52 12.15 5.74 3.19
CA ILE A 52 10.86 5.70 2.49
C ILE A 52 10.37 4.26 2.45
N LEU A 53 9.10 4.06 2.79
CA LEU A 53 8.39 2.80 2.63
C LEU A 53 7.39 2.89 1.49
N VAL A 54 7.51 1.99 0.51
CA VAL A 54 6.52 1.80 -0.56
C VAL A 54 5.76 0.51 -0.29
N VAL A 55 4.44 0.59 -0.16
CA VAL A 55 3.57 -0.57 0.06
C VAL A 55 2.77 -0.86 -1.19
N LEU A 56 2.84 -2.10 -1.65
CA LEU A 56 2.17 -2.59 -2.85
C LEU A 56 1.07 -3.58 -2.47
N GLU A 57 -0.15 -3.30 -2.87
CA GLU A 57 -1.32 -4.16 -2.66
C GLU A 57 -1.70 -4.84 -3.96
N LEU A 58 -1.71 -6.17 -3.96
CA LEU A 58 -2.26 -7.00 -5.02
C LEU A 58 -3.71 -7.37 -4.67
N SER A 59 -4.66 -6.50 -5.02
CA SER A 59 -6.07 -6.68 -4.67
C SER A 59 -6.71 -7.86 -5.41
N GLY A 60 -7.38 -8.74 -4.66
CA GLY A 60 -8.14 -9.86 -5.19
C GLY A 60 -7.68 -11.25 -4.70
N GLY A 61 -6.78 -11.33 -3.72
CA GLY A 61 -6.33 -12.63 -3.20
C GLY A 61 -5.47 -13.40 -4.18
N ASN A 62 -4.23 -12.94 -4.35
CA ASN A 62 -3.26 -13.54 -5.27
C ASN A 62 -3.02 -15.02 -4.98
N ASP A 63 -2.96 -15.85 -6.02
CA ASP A 63 -2.59 -17.26 -5.91
C ASP A 63 -1.10 -17.41 -5.57
N GLY A 64 -0.83 -17.56 -4.27
CA GLY A 64 0.52 -17.69 -3.73
C GLY A 64 1.26 -18.92 -4.23
N LEU A 65 0.56 -20.05 -4.45
CA LEU A 65 1.18 -21.29 -4.90
C LEU A 65 1.58 -21.28 -6.38
N ASN A 66 0.91 -20.47 -7.21
CA ASN A 66 1.32 -20.24 -8.60
C ASN A 66 2.20 -18.98 -8.75
N THR A 67 2.39 -18.20 -7.69
CA THR A 67 3.36 -17.09 -7.63
C THR A 67 4.72 -17.58 -7.18
N LEU A 68 4.77 -18.27 -6.04
CA LEU A 68 5.94 -18.95 -5.47
C LEU A 68 5.68 -20.45 -5.52
N VAL A 69 6.09 -21.07 -6.60
CA VAL A 69 5.77 -22.45 -6.95
C VAL A 69 6.62 -23.43 -6.13
N PRO A 70 6.00 -24.31 -5.31
CA PRO A 70 6.72 -25.34 -4.57
C PRO A 70 7.01 -26.55 -5.46
N TYR A 71 7.82 -26.37 -6.49
CA TYR A 71 8.08 -27.38 -7.52
C TYR A 71 8.71 -28.68 -6.96
N GLY A 72 9.32 -28.60 -5.79
CA GLY A 72 9.88 -29.76 -5.10
C GLY A 72 8.85 -30.61 -4.36
N ASP A 73 7.59 -30.19 -4.26
CA ASP A 73 6.53 -30.93 -3.53
C ASP A 73 5.53 -31.56 -4.49
N ALA A 74 5.51 -32.90 -4.50
CA ALA A 74 4.56 -33.66 -5.32
C ALA A 74 3.09 -33.42 -4.94
N ALA A 75 2.78 -32.91 -3.73
CA ALA A 75 1.42 -32.56 -3.34
C ALA A 75 0.87 -31.38 -4.15
N TYR A 76 1.74 -30.44 -4.55
CA TYR A 76 1.35 -29.33 -5.42
C TYR A 76 0.78 -29.82 -6.76
N TYR A 77 1.46 -30.74 -7.43
CA TYR A 77 1.00 -31.28 -8.72
C TYR A 77 -0.25 -32.18 -8.61
N ARG A 78 -0.40 -32.88 -7.47
CA ARG A 78 -1.63 -33.67 -7.21
C ARG A 78 -2.85 -32.76 -7.01
N ALA A 79 -2.67 -31.64 -6.31
CA ALA A 79 -3.75 -30.70 -6.04
C ALA A 79 -4.09 -29.82 -7.25
N ARG A 80 -3.15 -29.66 -8.16
CA ARG A 80 -3.28 -28.78 -9.36
C ARG A 80 -2.89 -29.48 -10.64
N PRO A 81 -3.67 -30.50 -11.04
CA PRO A 81 -3.38 -31.28 -12.25
C PRO A 81 -3.41 -30.45 -13.54
N THR A 82 -4.17 -29.33 -13.56
CA THR A 82 -4.32 -28.44 -14.72
C THR A 82 -3.56 -27.12 -14.55
N LEU A 83 -3.69 -26.48 -13.37
CA LEU A 83 -3.09 -25.18 -13.09
C LEU A 83 -1.65 -25.26 -12.59
N GLY A 84 -1.18 -26.45 -12.21
CA GLY A 84 0.20 -26.65 -11.73
C GLY A 84 1.22 -26.25 -12.79
N ILE A 85 2.17 -25.39 -12.41
CA ILE A 85 3.25 -24.97 -13.31
C ILE A 85 4.24 -26.12 -13.48
N PRO A 86 4.48 -26.63 -14.70
CA PRO A 86 5.41 -27.74 -14.92
C PRO A 86 6.82 -27.39 -14.39
N ASP A 87 7.47 -28.35 -13.74
CA ASP A 87 8.82 -28.18 -13.13
C ASP A 87 9.85 -27.58 -14.09
N ARG A 88 9.78 -27.95 -15.37
CA ARG A 88 10.68 -27.44 -16.42
C ARG A 88 10.48 -25.95 -16.73
N ASP A 89 9.31 -25.41 -16.44
CA ASP A 89 8.94 -24.03 -16.78
C ASP A 89 9.12 -23.08 -15.58
N VAL A 90 9.28 -23.63 -14.36
CA VAL A 90 9.46 -22.83 -13.11
C VAL A 90 10.80 -22.12 -13.13
N ILE A 91 10.82 -20.84 -12.78
CA ILE A 91 12.05 -20.08 -12.52
C ILE A 91 12.58 -20.47 -11.14
N LYS A 92 13.48 -21.46 -11.09
CA LYS A 92 13.98 -22.04 -9.85
C LYS A 92 14.91 -21.07 -9.10
N ILE A 93 14.63 -20.86 -7.81
CA ILE A 93 15.40 -19.94 -6.95
C ILE A 93 16.00 -20.61 -5.71
N GLY A 94 15.76 -21.91 -5.49
CA GLY A 94 16.34 -22.72 -4.42
C GLY A 94 15.31 -23.36 -3.50
N ASP A 95 15.76 -24.28 -2.66
CA ASP A 95 14.97 -24.94 -1.59
C ASP A 95 13.63 -25.58 -2.04
N GLY A 96 13.55 -26.01 -3.30
CA GLY A 96 12.34 -26.60 -3.88
C GLY A 96 11.27 -25.56 -4.28
N PHE A 97 11.61 -24.28 -4.26
CA PHE A 97 10.74 -23.18 -4.67
C PHE A 97 11.26 -22.43 -5.89
N GLY A 98 10.32 -21.89 -6.65
CA GLY A 98 10.60 -21.03 -7.78
C GLY A 98 9.48 -20.08 -8.09
N PHE A 99 9.74 -19.09 -8.93
CA PHE A 99 8.73 -18.17 -9.39
C PHE A 99 7.98 -18.72 -10.61
N HIS A 100 6.77 -18.21 -10.79
CA HIS A 100 6.02 -18.40 -12.04
C HIS A 100 6.87 -17.99 -13.24
N PRO A 101 6.81 -18.71 -14.40
CA PRO A 101 7.65 -18.41 -15.57
C PRO A 101 7.55 -16.97 -16.09
N SER A 102 6.43 -16.29 -15.85
CA SER A 102 6.26 -14.88 -16.23
C SER A 102 6.98 -13.87 -15.32
N MET A 103 7.58 -14.29 -14.20
CA MET A 103 8.16 -13.39 -13.19
C MET A 103 9.67 -13.19 -13.34
N VAL A 104 10.15 -13.01 -14.57
CA VAL A 104 11.59 -12.78 -14.87
C VAL A 104 12.14 -11.56 -14.12
N GLY A 105 11.31 -10.54 -13.91
CA GLY A 105 11.70 -9.36 -13.11
C GLY A 105 12.07 -9.73 -11.67
N PHE A 106 11.30 -10.63 -11.04
CA PHE A 106 11.58 -11.09 -9.67
C PHE A 106 12.79 -12.02 -9.61
N GLU A 107 13.00 -12.87 -10.62
CA GLU A 107 14.21 -13.68 -10.72
C GLU A 107 15.48 -12.83 -10.61
N ARG A 108 15.52 -11.71 -11.35
CA ARG A 108 16.66 -10.79 -11.33
C ARG A 108 16.85 -10.18 -9.96
N LEU A 109 15.77 -9.61 -9.37
CA LEU A 109 15.84 -9.01 -8.03
C LEU A 109 16.29 -10.02 -6.96
N TYR A 110 15.83 -11.27 -7.05
CA TYR A 110 16.24 -12.33 -6.13
C TYR A 110 17.72 -12.70 -6.29
N LYS A 111 18.18 -12.89 -7.53
CA LYS A 111 19.59 -13.19 -7.83
C LYS A 111 20.54 -12.07 -7.43
N ASP A 112 20.08 -10.82 -7.53
CA ASP A 112 20.85 -9.64 -7.12
C ASP A 112 20.84 -9.44 -5.58
N GLY A 113 20.16 -10.30 -4.83
CA GLY A 113 20.06 -10.21 -3.36
C GLY A 113 19.17 -9.07 -2.87
N LEU A 114 18.36 -8.48 -3.74
CA LEU A 114 17.50 -7.31 -3.46
C LEU A 114 16.07 -7.69 -2.99
N MET A 115 15.82 -8.99 -2.77
CA MET A 115 14.47 -9.50 -2.50
C MET A 115 14.47 -10.52 -1.38
N ALA A 116 13.60 -10.33 -0.40
CA ALA A 116 13.22 -11.32 0.61
C ALA A 116 11.82 -11.87 0.31
N VAL A 117 11.66 -13.17 0.47
CA VAL A 117 10.40 -13.91 0.30
C VAL A 117 9.97 -14.45 1.66
N VAL A 118 8.83 -14.00 2.15
CA VAL A 118 8.30 -14.45 3.45
C VAL A 118 7.20 -15.47 3.23
N HIS A 119 7.41 -16.68 3.72
CA HIS A 119 6.46 -17.78 3.58
C HIS A 119 5.26 -17.67 4.50
N GLY A 120 4.14 -18.18 4.04
CA GLY A 120 2.99 -18.55 4.84
C GLY A 120 2.36 -17.44 5.68
N CYS A 121 2.37 -16.21 5.16
CA CYS A 121 1.82 -15.04 5.83
C CYS A 121 0.29 -15.11 5.91
N GLY A 122 -0.25 -14.88 7.09
CA GLY A 122 -1.68 -14.91 7.36
C GLY A 122 -2.00 -14.40 8.75
N TYR A 123 -3.19 -14.69 9.24
CA TYR A 123 -3.66 -14.35 10.59
C TYR A 123 -4.66 -15.40 11.10
N GLU A 124 -4.82 -15.48 12.41
CA GLU A 124 -5.77 -16.39 13.05
C GLU A 124 -7.22 -16.00 12.73
N HIS A 125 -8.09 -17.01 12.59
CA HIS A 125 -9.50 -16.83 12.22
C HIS A 125 -9.68 -16.02 10.93
N PRO A 126 -9.15 -16.52 9.81
CA PRO A 126 -9.13 -15.79 8.54
C PRO A 126 -10.55 -15.57 7.99
N SER A 127 -10.72 -14.44 7.32
CA SER A 127 -11.93 -14.14 6.56
C SER A 127 -11.70 -14.40 5.08
N PHE A 128 -12.66 -15.06 4.43
CA PHE A 128 -12.66 -15.28 2.98
C PHE A 128 -13.37 -14.16 2.21
N SER A 129 -13.85 -13.13 2.89
CA SER A 129 -14.38 -11.92 2.27
C SER A 129 -13.24 -10.94 1.96
N HIS A 130 -13.08 -10.55 0.70
CA HIS A 130 -12.12 -9.51 0.29
C HIS A 130 -12.25 -8.25 1.15
N PHE A 131 -13.46 -7.78 1.35
CA PHE A 131 -13.73 -6.58 2.13
C PHE A 131 -13.24 -6.70 3.58
N SER A 132 -13.58 -7.79 4.27
CA SER A 132 -13.20 -7.99 5.66
C SER A 132 -11.71 -8.25 5.79
N SER A 133 -11.18 -9.20 5.00
CA SER A 133 -9.76 -9.55 5.07
C SER A 133 -8.87 -8.37 4.70
N MET A 134 -9.16 -7.65 3.60
CA MET A 134 -8.39 -6.47 3.23
C MET A 134 -8.42 -5.40 4.33
N SER A 135 -9.57 -5.20 4.98
CA SER A 135 -9.68 -4.29 6.13
C SER A 135 -8.76 -4.70 7.29
N TYR A 136 -8.59 -5.99 7.54
CA TYR A 136 -7.69 -6.51 8.58
C TYR A 136 -6.22 -6.28 8.25
N TRP A 137 -5.84 -6.50 7.00
CA TRP A 137 -4.48 -6.18 6.52
C TRP A 137 -4.23 -4.67 6.54
N HIS A 138 -5.19 -3.86 6.12
CA HIS A 138 -5.08 -2.40 6.15
C HIS A 138 -4.93 -1.84 7.55
N THR A 139 -5.60 -2.43 8.51
CA THR A 139 -5.53 -1.95 9.90
C THR A 139 -4.41 -2.62 10.69
N GLY A 140 -3.93 -3.80 10.28
CA GLY A 140 -3.04 -4.63 11.10
C GLY A 140 -3.72 -5.15 12.38
N VAL A 141 -5.08 -5.13 12.42
CA VAL A 141 -5.87 -5.57 13.58
C VAL A 141 -6.99 -6.50 13.10
N PRO A 142 -6.68 -7.77 12.81
CA PRO A 142 -7.69 -8.74 12.42
C PRO A 142 -8.81 -8.85 13.46
N ASN A 143 -10.06 -8.93 12.99
CA ASN A 143 -11.26 -9.09 13.81
C ASN A 143 -11.49 -7.99 14.87
N GLY A 144 -10.77 -6.86 14.82
CA GLY A 144 -10.73 -5.85 15.89
C GLY A 144 -11.55 -4.58 15.67
N GLY A 145 -12.15 -4.36 14.49
CA GLY A 145 -12.96 -3.17 14.20
C GLY A 145 -12.19 -1.84 14.22
N GLU A 146 -10.87 -1.85 14.01
CA GLU A 146 -10.04 -0.63 13.94
C GLU A 146 -10.41 0.20 12.71
N THR A 147 -10.42 1.51 12.86
CA THR A 147 -10.86 2.45 11.82
C THR A 147 -9.74 3.26 11.19
N LEU A 148 -8.54 3.23 11.77
CA LEU A 148 -7.33 3.85 11.22
C LEU A 148 -6.40 2.78 10.65
N GLY A 149 -5.77 3.08 9.52
CA GLY A 149 -4.79 2.21 8.91
C GLY A 149 -3.50 2.12 9.72
N TRP A 150 -2.77 1.01 9.63
CA TRP A 150 -1.50 0.85 10.32
C TRP A 150 -0.44 1.88 9.86
N LEU A 151 -0.40 2.19 8.56
CA LEU A 151 0.47 3.24 8.01
C LEU A 151 0.05 4.64 8.48
N GLY A 152 -1.26 4.88 8.59
CA GLY A 152 -1.78 6.12 9.13
C GLY A 152 -1.41 6.30 10.59
N ARG A 153 -1.57 5.25 11.44
CA ARG A 153 -1.14 5.28 12.84
C ARG A 153 0.37 5.44 13.01
N LEU A 154 1.16 4.79 12.13
CA LEU A 154 2.62 4.98 12.10
C LEU A 154 2.96 6.45 11.81
N ALA A 155 2.37 7.03 10.78
CA ALA A 155 2.62 8.42 10.43
C ALA A 155 2.22 9.38 11.56
N ASP A 156 1.06 9.16 12.18
CA ASP A 156 0.56 9.98 13.30
C ASP A 156 1.51 10.01 14.51
N ARG A 157 2.30 8.96 14.70
CA ARG A 157 3.21 8.82 15.83
C ARG A 157 4.65 9.25 15.53
N ARG A 158 5.06 9.05 14.28
CA ARG A 158 6.45 9.24 13.88
C ARG A 158 6.73 10.62 13.31
N TYR A 159 5.80 11.21 12.56
CA TYR A 159 6.05 12.43 11.80
C TYR A 159 5.26 13.62 12.33
N ASP A 160 5.84 14.81 12.14
CA ASP A 160 5.18 16.07 12.51
C ASP A 160 3.92 16.28 11.64
N PRO A 161 2.74 16.47 12.24
CA PRO A 161 1.51 16.76 11.50
C PRO A 161 1.57 18.02 10.65
N ALA A 162 2.45 18.94 10.94
CA ALA A 162 2.70 20.13 10.12
C ALA A 162 3.42 19.81 8.82
N THR A 163 4.07 18.63 8.71
CA THR A 163 4.71 18.20 7.47
C THR A 163 3.65 17.62 6.53
N HIS A 164 3.40 18.33 5.43
CA HIS A 164 2.42 17.91 4.43
C HIS A 164 2.98 16.82 3.54
N ASN A 165 2.07 16.04 2.93
CA ASN A 165 2.40 14.99 1.95
C ASN A 165 3.31 13.88 2.49
N ILE A 166 3.30 13.61 3.79
CA ILE A 166 4.02 12.48 4.41
C ILE A 166 3.54 11.15 3.84
N ILE A 167 2.25 11.05 3.49
CA ILE A 167 1.62 9.86 2.92
C ILE A 167 1.08 10.20 1.54
N VAL A 168 1.44 9.38 0.54
CA VAL A 168 0.89 9.43 -0.81
C VAL A 168 0.27 8.08 -1.15
N ASN A 169 -0.99 8.09 -1.58
CA ASN A 169 -1.71 6.93 -2.08
C ASN A 169 -1.97 7.08 -3.57
N ILE A 170 -1.34 6.26 -4.38
CA ILE A 170 -1.59 6.18 -5.81
C ILE A 170 -2.79 5.26 -6.04
N GLY A 171 -3.91 5.86 -6.44
CA GLY A 171 -5.17 5.15 -6.65
C GLY A 171 -6.34 6.13 -6.78
N SER A 172 -7.49 5.63 -7.25
CA SER A 172 -8.71 6.42 -7.44
C SER A 172 -9.42 6.76 -6.13
N SER A 173 -9.10 6.04 -5.05
CA SER A 173 -9.67 6.24 -3.71
C SER A 173 -8.62 6.03 -2.64
N GLN A 174 -8.87 6.57 -1.46
CA GLN A 174 -7.99 6.38 -0.33
C GLN A 174 -8.13 4.98 0.25
N SER A 175 -7.02 4.24 0.33
CA SER A 175 -6.94 2.99 1.07
C SER A 175 -7.13 3.23 2.57
N LEU A 176 -7.80 2.27 3.25
CA LEU A 176 -7.88 2.27 4.71
C LEU A 176 -6.48 2.15 5.35
N ALA A 177 -5.51 1.48 4.70
CA ALA A 177 -4.15 1.33 5.23
C ALA A 177 -3.47 2.66 5.56
N VAL A 178 -3.75 3.70 4.77
CA VAL A 178 -3.17 5.04 4.94
C VAL A 178 -4.08 6.02 5.70
N ARG A 179 -5.24 5.56 6.17
CA ARG A 179 -6.15 6.42 6.92
C ARG A 179 -5.53 6.79 8.26
N SER A 180 -5.29 8.06 8.45
CA SER A 180 -4.61 8.68 9.59
C SER A 180 -5.58 9.54 10.39
N GLY A 181 -5.28 9.76 11.68
CA GLY A 181 -6.00 10.69 12.54
C GLY A 181 -5.46 12.11 12.47
N ARG A 182 -4.20 12.30 12.08
CA ARG A 182 -3.49 13.59 12.12
C ARG A 182 -3.02 14.07 10.75
N HIS A 183 -2.64 13.16 9.85
CA HIS A 183 -2.20 13.48 8.49
C HIS A 183 -3.32 13.31 7.48
N SER A 184 -3.32 14.12 6.44
CA SER A 184 -4.18 13.96 5.27
C SER A 184 -3.37 13.32 4.14
N PRO A 185 -3.59 12.04 3.82
CA PRO A 185 -2.91 11.41 2.69
C PRO A 185 -3.24 12.11 1.38
N LEU A 186 -2.23 12.31 0.55
CA LEU A 186 -2.41 12.76 -0.81
C LEU A 186 -2.86 11.57 -1.67
N VAL A 187 -4.01 11.69 -2.35
CA VAL A 187 -4.62 10.58 -3.10
C VAL A 187 -4.84 11.01 -4.54
N PHE A 188 -4.27 10.28 -5.49
CA PHE A 188 -4.51 10.48 -6.93
C PHE A 188 -4.15 9.23 -7.73
N ASP A 189 -4.77 9.04 -8.87
CA ASP A 189 -4.45 8.00 -9.85
C ASP A 189 -3.62 8.55 -11.02
N ASP A 190 -3.96 9.74 -11.52
CA ASP A 190 -3.32 10.39 -12.65
C ASP A 190 -2.92 11.84 -12.28
N PRO A 191 -1.62 12.16 -12.24
CA PRO A 191 -1.15 13.50 -11.95
C PRO A 191 -1.72 14.56 -12.89
N ALA A 192 -1.93 14.23 -14.17
CA ALA A 192 -2.46 15.19 -15.15
C ALA A 192 -3.90 15.59 -14.84
N ARG A 193 -4.67 14.66 -14.24
CA ARG A 193 -6.05 14.88 -13.79
C ARG A 193 -6.14 15.30 -12.33
N PHE A 194 -5.02 15.31 -11.61
CA PHE A 194 -4.98 15.71 -10.21
C PHE A 194 -5.11 17.23 -10.08
N ARG A 195 -6.33 17.70 -10.34
CA ARG A 195 -6.75 19.08 -10.18
C ARG A 195 -8.17 19.11 -9.66
N ARG A 196 -8.50 20.16 -8.94
CA ARG A 196 -9.85 20.33 -8.47
C ARG A 196 -10.82 20.49 -9.65
N GLU A 197 -11.78 19.64 -9.74
CA GLU A 197 -12.97 19.83 -10.55
C GLU A 197 -13.97 20.68 -9.78
N GLY A 198 -14.75 21.50 -10.48
CA GLY A 198 -15.75 22.37 -9.91
C GLY A 198 -16.06 23.57 -10.80
N THR A 199 -17.11 24.29 -10.46
CA THR A 199 -17.49 25.54 -11.13
C THR A 199 -16.44 26.63 -10.93
N ASP A 200 -16.43 27.65 -11.79
CA ASP A 200 -15.50 28.77 -11.67
C ASP A 200 -15.70 29.54 -10.36
N ALA A 201 -16.95 29.59 -9.85
CA ALA A 201 -17.25 30.19 -8.55
C ALA A 201 -16.59 29.42 -7.39
N GLU A 202 -16.64 28.08 -7.40
CA GLU A 202 -15.99 27.23 -6.39
C GLU A 202 -14.47 27.33 -6.47
N LYS A 203 -13.90 27.34 -7.67
CA LYS A 203 -12.46 27.55 -7.88
C LYS A 203 -12.02 28.91 -7.34
N LYS A 204 -12.75 29.97 -7.64
CA LYS A 204 -12.50 31.32 -7.13
C LYS A 204 -12.62 31.39 -5.61
N ALA A 205 -13.62 30.74 -5.02
CA ALA A 205 -13.79 30.70 -3.57
C ALA A 205 -12.63 29.98 -2.89
N LEU A 206 -12.11 28.90 -3.49
CA LEU A 206 -10.95 28.18 -2.98
C LEU A 206 -9.68 29.03 -3.03
N VAL A 207 -9.43 29.72 -4.14
CA VAL A 207 -8.29 30.65 -4.27
C VAL A 207 -8.38 31.73 -3.20
N THR A 208 -9.55 32.38 -3.05
CA THR A 208 -9.78 33.38 -2.00
C THR A 208 -9.52 32.81 -0.60
N LEU A 209 -9.99 31.60 -0.32
CA LEU A 209 -9.77 30.92 0.96
C LEU A 209 -8.29 30.61 1.17
N SER A 210 -7.57 30.12 0.14
CA SER A 210 -6.14 29.81 0.23
C SER A 210 -5.28 31.06 0.46
N GLU A 211 -5.69 32.21 -0.04
CA GLU A 211 -5.01 33.50 0.13
C GLU A 211 -5.35 34.16 1.48
N THR A 212 -6.34 33.65 2.22
CA THR A 212 -6.74 34.19 3.52
C THR A 212 -5.58 34.05 4.51
N ARG A 213 -5.15 35.18 5.07
CA ARG A 213 -4.14 35.22 6.13
C ARG A 213 -4.77 34.88 7.48
N ALA A 214 -3.90 34.60 8.46
CA ALA A 214 -4.34 34.28 9.83
C ALA A 214 -5.41 35.25 10.32
N THR A 215 -6.48 34.70 10.86
CA THR A 215 -7.63 35.41 11.42
C THR A 215 -7.75 35.11 12.91
N SER A 216 -8.73 35.69 13.58
CA SER A 216 -9.06 35.32 14.96
C SER A 216 -9.93 34.05 15.05
N ASN A 217 -10.22 33.40 13.90
CA ASN A 217 -11.05 32.22 13.79
C ASN A 217 -10.22 30.98 13.43
N ALA A 218 -9.88 30.16 14.43
CA ALA A 218 -9.04 28.97 14.25
C ALA A 218 -9.61 27.97 13.20
N THR A 219 -10.93 27.87 13.06
CA THR A 219 -11.56 27.00 12.04
C THR A 219 -11.33 27.55 10.64
N LEU A 220 -11.44 28.86 10.44
CA LEU A 220 -11.17 29.50 9.16
C LEU A 220 -9.71 29.41 8.78
N ASP A 221 -8.81 29.63 9.76
CA ASP A 221 -7.36 29.49 9.55
C ASP A 221 -6.98 28.07 9.15
N PHE A 222 -7.58 27.06 9.80
CA PHE A 222 -7.41 25.65 9.44
C PHE A 222 -7.90 25.34 8.01
N LEU A 223 -9.09 25.82 7.64
CA LEU A 223 -9.63 25.63 6.29
C LEU A 223 -8.78 26.32 5.23
N ALA A 224 -8.29 27.51 5.51
CA ALA A 224 -7.40 28.24 4.62
C ALA A 224 -6.05 27.53 4.43
N ALA A 225 -5.46 27.02 5.52
CA ALA A 225 -4.25 26.21 5.44
C ALA A 225 -4.45 24.93 4.64
N THR A 226 -5.56 24.22 4.87
CA THR A 226 -5.92 23.01 4.13
C THR A 226 -6.11 23.29 2.63
N ALA A 227 -6.74 24.42 2.27
CA ALA A 227 -6.93 24.82 0.88
C ALA A 227 -5.59 25.15 0.19
N ARG A 228 -4.69 25.85 0.87
CA ARG A 228 -3.32 26.12 0.35
C ARG A 228 -2.59 24.81 0.11
N ASN A 229 -2.53 23.95 1.10
CA ASN A 229 -1.82 22.68 1.02
C ASN A 229 -2.34 21.79 -0.13
N ALA A 230 -3.66 21.73 -0.31
CA ALA A 230 -4.26 20.98 -1.40
C ALA A 230 -3.88 21.55 -2.78
N THR A 231 -3.81 22.87 -2.91
CA THR A 231 -3.41 23.55 -4.15
C THR A 231 -1.93 23.33 -4.43
N ASP A 232 -1.06 23.59 -3.45
CA ASP A 232 0.39 23.47 -3.58
C ASP A 232 0.79 22.02 -3.88
N SER A 233 0.16 21.04 -3.19
CA SER A 233 0.40 19.61 -3.42
C SER A 233 -0.04 19.18 -4.83
N SER A 234 -1.17 19.68 -5.30
CA SER A 234 -1.67 19.38 -6.64
C SER A 234 -0.73 19.92 -7.73
N ASP A 235 -0.28 21.16 -7.60
CA ASP A 235 0.66 21.77 -8.54
C ASP A 235 2.01 21.07 -8.52
N PHE A 236 2.52 20.76 -7.35
CA PHE A 236 3.77 20.03 -7.17
C PHE A 236 3.73 18.64 -7.82
N VAL A 237 2.67 17.84 -7.58
CA VAL A 237 2.52 16.49 -8.15
C VAL A 237 2.48 16.57 -9.68
N ARG A 238 1.73 17.51 -10.26
CA ARG A 238 1.66 17.68 -11.72
C ARG A 238 3.02 18.07 -12.29
N GLN A 239 3.71 18.99 -11.64
CA GLN A 239 5.03 19.44 -12.07
C GLN A 239 6.06 18.31 -11.98
N ALA A 240 6.12 17.59 -10.86
CA ALA A 240 7.00 16.46 -10.68
C ALA A 240 6.81 15.40 -11.76
N ALA A 241 5.55 15.01 -12.03
CA ALA A 241 5.23 14.07 -13.09
C ALA A 241 5.55 14.58 -14.50
N ALA A 242 5.29 15.88 -14.78
CA ALA A 242 5.54 16.48 -16.08
C ALA A 242 7.03 16.65 -16.40
N LEU A 243 7.86 16.86 -15.38
CA LEU A 243 9.31 17.05 -15.53
C LEU A 243 10.11 15.76 -15.47
N TYR A 244 9.56 14.73 -14.84
CA TYR A 244 10.26 13.45 -14.68
C TYR A 244 10.51 12.76 -16.01
N ARG A 245 11.74 12.32 -16.21
CA ARG A 245 12.16 11.55 -17.39
C ARG A 245 12.95 10.35 -16.93
N THR A 246 12.58 9.20 -17.46
CA THR A 246 13.30 7.95 -17.23
C THR A 246 13.45 7.18 -18.53
N THR A 247 14.53 6.45 -18.65
CA THR A 247 14.78 5.48 -19.73
C THR A 247 14.34 4.06 -19.33
N VAL A 248 13.92 3.90 -18.07
CA VAL A 248 13.45 2.61 -17.54
C VAL A 248 12.05 2.32 -18.06
N ASP A 249 11.87 1.12 -18.59
CA ASP A 249 10.58 0.67 -19.13
C ASP A 249 9.72 0.04 -18.02
N TYR A 250 8.61 0.69 -17.70
CA TYR A 250 7.59 0.21 -16.76
C TYR A 250 6.47 -0.62 -17.41
N GLY A 251 6.61 -0.89 -18.72
CA GLY A 251 5.64 -1.63 -19.52
C GLY A 251 4.51 -0.75 -20.08
N ILE A 252 4.35 -0.76 -21.39
CA ILE A 252 3.27 -0.04 -22.07
C ILE A 252 1.92 -0.63 -21.65
N GLY A 253 1.00 0.22 -21.19
CA GLY A 253 -0.33 -0.20 -20.75
C GLY A 253 -0.38 -0.86 -19.37
N ASN A 254 0.76 -0.98 -18.69
CA ASN A 254 0.82 -1.44 -17.32
C ASN A 254 0.47 -0.29 -16.34
N ALA A 255 -0.80 -0.22 -15.93
CA ALA A 255 -1.28 0.82 -15.03
C ALA A 255 -0.57 0.77 -13.66
N PHE A 256 -0.25 -0.43 -13.15
CA PHE A 256 0.47 -0.63 -11.91
C PHE A 256 1.92 -0.11 -12.03
N GLY A 257 2.60 -0.43 -13.14
CA GLY A 257 3.91 0.11 -13.47
C GLY A 257 3.88 1.65 -13.58
N GLY A 258 2.87 2.21 -14.23
CA GLY A 258 2.65 3.65 -14.28
C GLY A 258 2.47 4.28 -12.89
N GLY A 259 1.82 3.57 -11.95
CA GLY A 259 1.72 3.97 -10.54
C GLY A 259 3.10 4.07 -9.88
N LEU A 260 3.94 3.05 -10.05
CA LEU A 260 5.31 3.02 -9.51
C LEU A 260 6.22 4.08 -10.16
N GLN A 261 6.07 4.35 -11.46
CA GLN A 261 6.77 5.45 -12.13
C GLN A 261 6.44 6.81 -11.51
N ARG A 262 5.17 7.03 -11.11
CA ARG A 262 4.75 8.25 -10.40
C ARG A 262 5.39 8.36 -9.03
N VAL A 263 5.51 7.25 -8.30
CA VAL A 263 6.25 7.19 -7.02
C VAL A 263 7.71 7.59 -7.24
N ALA A 264 8.38 7.02 -8.26
CA ALA A 264 9.77 7.37 -8.60
C ALA A 264 9.91 8.87 -8.95
N ALA A 265 8.96 9.43 -9.69
CA ALA A 265 8.94 10.86 -10.03
C ALA A 265 8.84 11.75 -8.79
N LEU A 266 7.98 11.41 -7.83
CA LEU A 266 7.84 12.16 -6.58
C LEU A 266 9.08 12.05 -5.69
N ILE A 267 9.68 10.86 -5.59
CA ILE A 267 10.95 10.65 -4.88
C ILE A 267 12.07 11.48 -5.52
N ALA A 268 12.18 11.47 -6.84
CA ALA A 268 13.18 12.26 -7.58
C ALA A 268 12.99 13.77 -7.39
N ALA A 269 11.75 14.22 -7.26
CA ALA A 269 11.42 15.63 -7.00
C ALA A 269 11.68 16.05 -5.53
N GLY A 270 12.09 15.14 -4.65
CA GLY A 270 12.43 15.43 -3.27
C GLY A 270 11.22 15.73 -2.38
N THR A 271 10.08 15.05 -2.61
CA THR A 271 8.92 15.18 -1.72
C THR A 271 9.27 14.79 -0.28
N PRO A 272 8.64 15.42 0.73
CA PRO A 272 8.80 15.01 2.13
C PRO A 272 8.12 13.67 2.44
N THR A 273 7.55 13.01 1.45
CA THR A 273 6.81 11.76 1.58
C THR A 273 7.68 10.63 2.10
N ARG A 274 7.18 9.92 3.10
CA ARG A 274 7.84 8.77 3.73
C ARG A 274 7.09 7.47 3.52
N VAL A 275 5.81 7.56 3.17
CA VAL A 275 4.94 6.40 2.92
C VAL A 275 4.25 6.57 1.58
N TYR A 276 4.50 5.65 0.66
CA TYR A 276 3.76 5.50 -0.58
C TYR A 276 2.92 4.22 -0.54
N TYR A 277 1.70 4.30 -1.02
CA TYR A 277 0.80 3.17 -1.14
C TYR A 277 0.27 3.06 -2.56
N VAL A 278 0.45 1.91 -3.18
CA VAL A 278 0.05 1.66 -4.57
C VAL A 278 -0.77 0.38 -4.63
N THR A 279 -1.98 0.47 -5.17
CA THR A 279 -2.89 -0.67 -5.30
C THR A 279 -2.94 -1.16 -6.74
N TYR A 280 -2.84 -2.48 -6.93
CA TYR A 280 -3.26 -3.13 -8.17
C TYR A 280 -4.79 -3.23 -8.13
N GLN A 281 -5.46 -2.33 -8.86
CA GLN A 281 -6.89 -2.03 -8.67
C GLN A 281 -7.82 -3.14 -9.20
N GLY A 282 -9.08 -3.10 -8.72
CA GLY A 282 -10.21 -3.80 -9.32
C GLY A 282 -10.29 -5.28 -8.98
N ASN A 283 -9.77 -5.73 -7.83
CA ASN A 283 -9.73 -7.16 -7.46
C ASN A 283 -9.17 -8.03 -8.59
N SER A 284 -8.14 -7.52 -9.29
CA SER A 284 -7.61 -8.15 -10.51
C SER A 284 -7.10 -9.59 -10.27
N PHE A 285 -6.61 -9.87 -9.05
CA PHE A 285 -6.11 -11.19 -8.67
C PHE A 285 -7.21 -12.17 -8.24
N ASP A 286 -8.49 -11.79 -8.31
CA ASP A 286 -9.62 -12.68 -7.98
C ASP A 286 -9.94 -13.65 -9.12
N THR A 287 -9.07 -14.63 -9.32
CA THR A 287 -9.03 -15.51 -10.48
C THR A 287 -9.72 -16.85 -10.24
N HIS A 288 -11.05 -16.84 -10.10
CA HIS A 288 -11.86 -18.06 -9.88
C HIS A 288 -12.08 -18.90 -11.13
N VAL A 289 -11.91 -18.34 -12.32
CA VAL A 289 -12.26 -18.99 -13.60
C VAL A 289 -11.16 -18.75 -14.62
N GLN A 290 -10.71 -19.80 -15.32
CA GLN A 290 -9.71 -19.73 -16.40
C GLN A 290 -8.47 -18.91 -15.98
N GLN A 291 -7.92 -19.24 -14.83
CA GLN A 291 -6.89 -18.44 -14.12
C GLN A 291 -5.59 -18.29 -14.90
N ALA A 292 -5.15 -19.33 -15.59
CA ALA A 292 -3.78 -19.47 -16.06
C ALA A 292 -3.24 -18.24 -16.83
N ASP A 293 -3.94 -17.82 -17.89
CA ASP A 293 -3.47 -16.73 -18.74
C ASP A 293 -3.59 -15.36 -18.07
N LEU A 294 -4.68 -15.14 -17.32
CA LEU A 294 -4.89 -13.89 -16.63
C LEU A 294 -3.85 -13.71 -15.51
N HIS A 295 -3.69 -14.72 -14.67
CA HIS A 295 -2.74 -14.69 -13.55
C HIS A 295 -1.29 -14.54 -14.04
N SER A 296 -0.91 -15.29 -15.09
CA SER A 296 0.40 -15.18 -15.75
C SER A 296 0.70 -13.73 -16.16
N ARG A 297 -0.26 -13.03 -16.77
CA ARG A 297 -0.12 -11.65 -17.22
C ARG A 297 -0.04 -10.67 -16.04
N LEU A 298 -0.86 -10.86 -15.00
CA LEU A 298 -0.82 -10.04 -13.79
C LEU A 298 0.53 -10.16 -13.08
N LEU A 299 1.06 -11.38 -12.96
CA LEU A 299 2.38 -11.63 -12.37
C LEU A 299 3.51 -11.02 -13.20
N MET A 300 3.44 -11.11 -14.53
CA MET A 300 4.41 -10.46 -15.41
C MET A 300 4.42 -8.95 -15.19
N TYR A 301 3.25 -8.30 -15.27
CA TYR A 301 3.14 -6.86 -15.07
C TYR A 301 3.61 -6.42 -13.69
N THR A 302 3.33 -7.20 -12.65
CA THR A 302 3.79 -6.92 -11.29
C THR A 302 5.31 -7.04 -11.18
N ALA A 303 5.89 -8.13 -11.67
CA ALA A 303 7.32 -8.38 -11.59
C ALA A 303 8.14 -7.37 -12.38
N ASP A 304 7.68 -7.02 -13.58
CA ASP A 304 8.33 -6.03 -14.44
C ASP A 304 8.23 -4.61 -13.84
N ALA A 305 7.07 -4.26 -13.28
CA ALA A 305 6.88 -2.96 -12.63
C ALA A 305 7.77 -2.77 -11.39
N VAL A 306 7.87 -3.80 -10.54
CA VAL A 306 8.73 -3.73 -9.34
C VAL A 306 10.21 -3.70 -9.73
N ARG A 307 10.63 -4.53 -10.70
CA ARG A 307 12.00 -4.49 -11.24
C ARG A 307 12.34 -3.11 -11.79
N ALA A 308 11.47 -2.56 -12.64
CA ALA A 308 11.65 -1.25 -13.23
C ALA A 308 11.75 -0.16 -12.14
N PHE A 309 10.90 -0.22 -11.11
CA PHE A 309 10.96 0.70 -10.00
C PHE A 309 12.29 0.63 -9.25
N MET A 310 12.78 -0.55 -8.91
CA MET A 310 14.06 -0.73 -8.22
C MET A 310 15.24 -0.25 -9.07
N GLU A 311 15.22 -0.49 -10.38
CA GLU A 311 16.19 0.04 -11.32
C GLU A 311 16.17 1.58 -11.37
N ASP A 312 14.98 2.16 -11.44
CA ASP A 312 14.79 3.60 -11.54
C ASP A 312 15.19 4.33 -10.25
N ILE A 313 14.84 3.77 -9.07
CA ILE A 313 15.29 4.27 -7.76
C ILE A 313 16.80 4.24 -7.64
N THR A 314 17.45 3.20 -8.18
CA THR A 314 18.90 3.11 -8.24
C THR A 314 19.49 4.20 -9.16
N ARG A 315 18.90 4.38 -10.34
CA ARG A 315 19.31 5.41 -11.32
C ARG A 315 19.24 6.83 -10.74
N ILE A 316 18.22 7.13 -9.94
CA ILE A 316 18.09 8.45 -9.30
C ILE A 316 18.87 8.58 -7.97
N GLY A 317 19.67 7.56 -7.60
CA GLY A 317 20.55 7.59 -6.43
C GLY A 317 19.82 7.46 -5.09
N ARG A 318 18.62 6.86 -5.06
CA ARG A 318 17.79 6.73 -3.85
C ARG A 318 17.58 5.28 -3.37
N ALA A 319 18.39 4.33 -3.90
CA ALA A 319 18.25 2.90 -3.58
C ALA A 319 18.48 2.59 -2.08
N ASP A 320 19.32 3.38 -1.40
CA ASP A 320 19.61 3.21 0.03
C ASP A 320 18.46 3.72 0.93
N ASP A 321 17.58 4.56 0.38
CA ASP A 321 16.52 5.22 1.14
C ASP A 321 15.14 4.57 0.94
N VAL A 322 15.01 3.58 0.04
CA VAL A 322 13.71 3.01 -0.34
C VAL A 322 13.65 1.52 -0.09
N ALA A 323 12.61 1.10 0.65
CA ALA A 323 12.20 -0.29 0.72
C ALA A 323 10.75 -0.45 0.24
N VAL A 324 10.47 -1.59 -0.39
CA VAL A 324 9.16 -1.95 -0.93
C VAL A 324 8.65 -3.18 -0.19
N MET A 325 7.39 -3.18 0.22
CA MET A 325 6.69 -4.34 0.75
C MET A 325 5.48 -4.64 -0.13
N MET A 326 5.28 -5.91 -0.49
CA MET A 326 4.16 -6.34 -1.33
C MET A 326 3.34 -7.42 -0.64
N PHE A 327 2.00 -7.29 -0.68
CA PHE A 327 1.06 -8.20 -0.04
C PHE A 327 -0.25 -8.33 -0.83
N THR A 328 -1.06 -9.30 -0.45
CA THR A 328 -2.46 -9.49 -0.84
C THR A 328 -3.28 -9.87 0.39
N GLU A 329 -4.61 -9.76 0.35
CA GLU A 329 -5.49 -9.93 1.51
C GLU A 329 -5.63 -11.38 2.00
N PHE A 330 -5.37 -12.36 1.14
CA PHE A 330 -5.32 -13.79 1.44
C PHE A 330 -4.73 -14.57 0.25
N GLY A 331 -4.37 -15.82 0.47
CA GLY A 331 -3.99 -16.74 -0.59
C GLY A 331 -5.17 -17.50 -1.18
N ARG A 332 -4.88 -18.52 -1.96
CA ARG A 332 -5.87 -19.39 -2.59
C ARG A 332 -5.82 -20.80 -1.99
N ARG A 333 -6.90 -21.56 -2.13
CA ARG A 333 -6.93 -22.98 -1.76
C ARG A 333 -5.81 -23.76 -2.43
N VAL A 334 -5.39 -24.86 -1.79
CA VAL A 334 -4.34 -25.71 -2.34
C VAL A 334 -4.82 -26.35 -3.64
N GLU A 335 -6.07 -26.85 -3.68
CA GLU A 335 -6.67 -27.46 -4.85
C GLU A 335 -7.18 -26.42 -5.85
N GLU A 336 -7.03 -26.75 -7.13
CA GLU A 336 -7.73 -26.04 -8.21
C GLU A 336 -9.22 -26.36 -8.18
N ASN A 337 -10.07 -25.45 -8.68
CA ASN A 337 -11.50 -25.66 -8.75
C ASN A 337 -11.96 -26.17 -10.13
N GLY A 338 -13.21 -26.62 -10.23
CA GLY A 338 -13.78 -27.14 -11.48
C GLY A 338 -13.91 -26.11 -12.62
N SER A 339 -13.67 -24.82 -12.37
CA SER A 339 -13.69 -23.76 -13.38
C SER A 339 -12.29 -23.37 -13.87
N LEU A 340 -11.27 -24.19 -13.59
CA LEU A 340 -9.87 -23.93 -13.94
C LEU A 340 -9.35 -22.61 -13.30
N GLY A 341 -9.70 -22.40 -12.06
CA GLY A 341 -9.27 -21.31 -11.20
C GLY A 341 -9.04 -21.80 -9.77
N THR A 342 -9.01 -20.88 -8.83
CA THR A 342 -8.82 -21.21 -7.41
C THR A 342 -9.78 -20.44 -6.53
N ASP A 343 -10.30 -21.10 -5.49
CA ASP A 343 -11.16 -20.46 -4.51
C ASP A 343 -10.33 -19.72 -3.44
N HIS A 344 -11.00 -18.84 -2.68
CA HIS A 344 -10.36 -18.12 -1.58
C HIS A 344 -9.76 -19.08 -0.56
N GLY A 345 -8.54 -18.77 -0.16
CA GLY A 345 -7.77 -19.50 0.84
C GLY A 345 -7.24 -18.56 1.92
N THR A 346 -6.14 -18.93 2.54
CA THR A 346 -5.65 -18.27 3.74
C THR A 346 -4.22 -17.75 3.55
N ALA A 347 -3.22 -18.54 3.94
CA ALA A 347 -1.82 -18.12 3.92
C ALA A 347 -1.28 -17.88 2.50
N THR A 348 -0.43 -16.87 2.39
CA THR A 348 0.17 -16.42 1.12
C THR A 348 1.60 -15.96 1.34
N PRO A 349 2.49 -15.97 0.33
CA PRO A 349 3.78 -15.32 0.47
C PRO A 349 3.64 -13.79 0.47
N MET A 350 4.51 -13.12 1.23
CA MET A 350 4.79 -11.68 1.10
C MET A 350 6.20 -11.45 0.58
N PHE A 351 6.42 -10.28 0.01
CA PHE A 351 7.71 -9.95 -0.60
C PHE A 351 8.21 -8.59 -0.12
N ILE A 352 9.51 -8.50 0.16
CA ILE A 352 10.17 -7.25 0.52
C ILE A 352 11.33 -7.01 -0.45
N PHE A 353 11.46 -5.79 -0.96
CA PHE A 353 12.51 -5.42 -1.91
C PHE A 353 13.25 -4.18 -1.40
N GLY A 354 14.54 -4.13 -1.63
CA GLY A 354 15.38 -2.99 -1.25
C GLY A 354 16.85 -3.32 -1.30
N LYS A 355 17.70 -2.32 -1.42
CA LYS A 355 19.16 -2.49 -1.43
C LYS A 355 19.69 -2.98 -0.07
N SER A 356 19.03 -2.59 1.03
CA SER A 356 19.40 -2.99 2.40
C SER A 356 18.74 -4.31 2.83
N VAL A 357 17.99 -4.97 1.94
CA VAL A 357 17.35 -6.26 2.24
C VAL A 357 18.41 -7.36 2.23
N LYS A 358 18.40 -8.22 3.24
CA LYS A 358 19.09 -9.51 3.20
C LYS A 358 18.22 -10.45 2.38
N GLY A 359 18.62 -10.70 1.14
CA GLY A 359 17.87 -11.56 0.23
C GLY A 359 17.71 -12.99 0.73
N GLY A 360 16.68 -13.69 0.25
CA GLY A 360 16.44 -15.09 0.57
C GLY A 360 15.04 -15.37 1.13
N PHE A 361 14.88 -16.57 1.71
CA PHE A 361 13.63 -17.02 2.29
C PHE A 361 13.55 -16.73 3.79
N TYR A 362 12.35 -16.34 4.23
CA TYR A 362 12.02 -16.06 5.63
C TYR A 362 10.74 -16.80 6.04
N GLY A 363 10.63 -17.12 7.31
CA GLY A 363 9.53 -17.95 7.81
C GLY A 363 9.65 -19.40 7.34
N ARG A 364 8.68 -20.21 7.72
CA ARG A 364 8.61 -21.63 7.35
C ARG A 364 7.56 -21.81 6.25
N PRO A 365 7.85 -22.56 5.17
CA PRO A 365 6.85 -22.90 4.18
C PRO A 365 5.66 -23.63 4.83
N PRO A 366 4.40 -23.28 4.45
CA PRO A 366 3.23 -24.03 4.90
C PRO A 366 3.20 -25.43 4.26
N SER A 367 2.65 -26.41 4.99
CA SER A 367 2.45 -27.77 4.46
C SER A 367 1.34 -27.80 3.43
N LEU A 368 1.54 -28.52 2.33
CA LEU A 368 0.49 -28.77 1.32
C LEU A 368 -0.39 -30.00 1.65
N THR A 369 -0.12 -30.67 2.77
CA THR A 369 -0.87 -31.88 3.21
C THR A 369 -1.46 -31.77 4.61
N ASP A 370 -0.90 -30.90 5.47
CA ASP A 370 -1.48 -30.55 6.77
C ASP A 370 -2.30 -29.27 6.63
N LEU A 371 -3.54 -29.41 6.18
CA LEU A 371 -4.44 -28.32 5.81
C LEU A 371 -5.52 -28.10 6.86
N ASP A 372 -6.13 -26.92 6.84
CA ASP A 372 -7.34 -26.56 7.56
C ASP A 372 -8.47 -26.39 6.55
N GLU A 373 -9.40 -27.36 6.47
CA GLU A 373 -10.51 -27.38 5.49
C GLU A 373 -10.07 -27.12 4.03
N GLY A 374 -8.91 -27.63 3.63
CA GLY A 374 -8.33 -27.45 2.29
C GLY A 374 -7.51 -26.16 2.14
N ASN A 375 -7.32 -25.39 3.21
CA ASN A 375 -6.53 -24.17 3.23
C ASN A 375 -5.15 -24.38 3.84
N LEU A 376 -4.18 -23.59 3.38
CA LEU A 376 -2.85 -23.54 3.98
C LEU A 376 -2.94 -22.97 5.40
N LYS A 377 -2.37 -23.67 6.37
CA LYS A 377 -2.17 -23.10 7.71
C LYS A 377 -1.10 -22.02 7.67
N MET A 378 -1.37 -20.88 8.27
CA MET A 378 -0.36 -19.83 8.36
C MET A 378 0.85 -20.32 9.18
N THR A 379 2.03 -19.88 8.77
CA THR A 379 3.29 -20.17 9.47
C THR A 379 3.99 -18.89 9.93
N THR A 380 3.55 -17.76 9.41
CA THR A 380 4.04 -16.42 9.76
C THR A 380 2.84 -15.50 9.93
N ASP A 381 2.76 -14.82 11.07
CA ASP A 381 1.80 -13.73 11.24
C ASP A 381 2.24 -12.56 10.35
N PHE A 382 1.34 -12.08 9.47
CA PHE A 382 1.68 -10.99 8.55
C PHE A 382 2.15 -9.72 9.27
N ARG A 383 1.73 -9.53 10.53
CA ARG A 383 2.14 -8.38 11.35
C ARG A 383 3.60 -8.42 11.76
N SER A 384 4.25 -9.60 11.73
CA SER A 384 5.70 -9.71 11.87
C SER A 384 6.44 -9.07 10.69
N VAL A 385 5.86 -9.15 9.48
CA VAL A 385 6.38 -8.40 8.32
C VAL A 385 6.20 -6.89 8.53
N TYR A 386 5.04 -6.46 9.04
CA TYR A 386 4.82 -5.05 9.36
C TYR A 386 5.77 -4.54 10.46
N ALA A 387 5.97 -5.35 11.52
CA ALA A 387 6.95 -5.04 12.58
C ALA A 387 8.36 -4.88 12.00
N THR A 388 8.77 -5.77 11.07
CA THR A 388 10.04 -5.65 10.34
C THR A 388 10.16 -4.31 9.61
N MET A 389 9.11 -3.88 8.90
CA MET A 389 9.12 -2.60 8.20
C MET A 389 9.15 -1.41 9.15
N ILE A 390 8.50 -1.50 10.30
CA ILE A 390 8.44 -0.43 11.31
C ILE A 390 9.76 -0.33 12.07
N GLU A 391 10.25 -1.43 12.62
CA GLU A 391 11.41 -1.44 13.52
C GLU A 391 12.74 -1.45 12.77
N GLU A 392 12.92 -2.41 11.85
CA GLU A 392 14.22 -2.58 11.18
C GLU A 392 14.40 -1.56 10.06
N TRP A 393 13.36 -1.32 9.22
CA TRP A 393 13.49 -0.37 8.12
C TRP A 393 13.28 1.06 8.57
N LEU A 394 12.15 1.39 9.17
CA LEU A 394 11.87 2.78 9.56
C LEU A 394 12.48 3.17 10.92
N ALA A 395 13.10 2.25 11.66
CA ALA A 395 13.71 2.46 12.95
C ALA A 395 12.78 3.16 13.97
N TYR A 396 11.53 2.70 14.05
CA TYR A 396 10.54 3.17 15.01
C TYR A 396 10.23 2.08 16.04
N ASP A 397 10.51 2.37 17.33
CA ASP A 397 10.56 1.37 18.40
C ASP A 397 9.18 1.02 19.00
N ASP A 398 8.16 1.90 18.89
CA ASP A 398 6.83 1.67 19.49
C ASP A 398 5.85 0.99 18.51
N THR A 399 6.26 -0.19 18.04
CA THR A 399 5.47 -1.01 17.12
C THR A 399 4.14 -1.43 17.72
N GLN A 400 4.10 -1.70 19.04
CA GLN A 400 2.88 -2.06 19.74
C GLN A 400 1.81 -0.98 19.64
N ALA A 401 2.17 0.29 19.68
CA ALA A 401 1.21 1.37 19.53
C ALA A 401 0.63 1.46 18.10
N VAL A 402 1.42 1.05 17.09
CA VAL A 402 0.99 1.01 15.67
C VAL A 402 0.15 -0.22 15.38
N LEU A 403 0.61 -1.42 15.76
CA LEU A 403 -0.01 -2.70 15.39
C LEU A 403 -1.02 -3.22 16.42
N LYS A 404 -1.16 -2.53 17.57
CA LYS A 404 -2.02 -2.93 18.71
C LYS A 404 -1.67 -4.29 19.31
N GLY A 405 -0.44 -4.74 19.10
CA GLY A 405 0.12 -5.98 19.58
C GLY A 405 1.63 -6.01 19.41
N ARG A 406 2.27 -7.04 19.97
CA ARG A 406 3.71 -7.28 19.80
C ARG A 406 3.91 -8.39 18.80
N PHE A 407 4.75 -8.15 17.82
CA PHE A 407 5.09 -9.07 16.74
C PHE A 407 6.59 -9.00 16.52
N GLU A 408 7.23 -10.17 16.52
CA GLU A 408 8.69 -10.24 16.34
C GLU A 408 9.08 -9.91 14.90
N PRO A 409 9.99 -8.98 14.67
CA PRO A 409 10.58 -8.72 13.36
C PRO A 409 11.34 -9.95 12.81
N LEU A 410 11.50 -10.01 11.52
CA LEU A 410 12.05 -11.18 10.83
C LEU A 410 13.57 -11.13 10.58
N GLY A 411 14.24 -10.02 10.89
CA GLY A 411 15.67 -9.86 10.64
C GLY A 411 16.03 -9.64 9.16
N VAL A 412 15.11 -9.06 8.37
CA VAL A 412 15.24 -8.89 6.92
C VAL A 412 16.22 -7.79 6.53
N PHE A 413 16.40 -6.77 7.36
CA PHE A 413 17.29 -5.66 7.05
C PHE A 413 18.67 -5.80 7.72
N ALA A 414 19.69 -5.19 7.09
CA ALA A 414 21.08 -5.21 7.57
C ALA A 414 21.31 -4.11 8.64
#